data_b94a20ac03aae8442d6287d9af9d944f
#
_entry.id   b94a20ac03aae8442d6287d9af9d944f
#
_cell.length_a   1.000
_cell.length_b   1.000
_cell.length_c   1.000
_cell.angle_alpha   90.00
_cell.angle_beta   90.00
_cell.angle_gamma   90.00
#
_symmetry.space_group_name_H-M   'P 1'
#
loop_
_entity.id
_entity.type
_entity.pdbx_description
1 polymer ?
#
loop_
_entity_poly.entity_id
_entity_poly.type
_entity_poly.pdbx_seq_one_letter_code
_entity_poly.pdbx_strand_id
1 'polypeptide(L)'
;MLKSTSTLAILTAATLGLSACGSADFVREAGSQVDEGGFGNPTMTNTLIANGELAAVEGLKRRFEDEVPASVNFAFNSAALDAASREVLVRQAAWIKQFPEVRFKVYGHTDLVGSDGYNKALGLRRAQAVVSFLTGQGISRSRLEAVASFGETQPLVVTEGRERRNRRTVTEVTGFVSGHPSLLDGKYARIIYREHVESAGRAVFDEVSAGVAE
;
A
#
# COMPACT_ATOMS: atom_id res chain seq x y z
N MET A 1 82.00 -18.06 27.36
CA MET A 1 80.94 -19.03 27.41
C MET A 1 79.67 -18.44 26.90
N LEU A 2 79.59 -18.46 25.58
CA LEU A 2 78.44 -17.99 24.77
C LEU A 2 78.09 -19.09 23.81
N LYS A 3 76.86 -19.58 23.88
CA LYS A 3 76.16 -20.26 22.75
C LYS A 3 74.95 -21.03 23.29
N SER A 4 73.79 -20.43 23.33
CA SER A 4 72.52 -21.17 23.30
C SER A 4 71.31 -20.24 23.40
N THR A 5 71.15 -19.31 22.49
CA THR A 5 69.90 -18.48 22.41
C THR A 5 69.35 -18.31 20.99
N SER A 6 69.94 -18.97 20.01
CA SER A 6 69.52 -18.73 18.58
C SER A 6 68.60 -19.81 17.99
N THR A 7 68.34 -20.92 18.71
CA THR A 7 67.53 -22.03 18.15
C THR A 7 66.08 -22.04 18.63
N LEU A 8 65.70 -21.18 19.58
CA LEU A 8 64.31 -21.11 20.05
C LEU A 8 63.43 -20.09 19.32
N ALA A 9 64.02 -19.21 18.57
CA ALA A 9 63.28 -18.17 17.83
C ALA A 9 62.71 -18.61 16.45
N ILE A 10 63.14 -19.73 15.94
CA ILE A 10 62.72 -20.21 14.61
C ILE A 10 61.53 -21.20 14.68
N LEU A 11 61.22 -21.76 15.85
CA LEU A 11 60.11 -22.69 15.98
C LEU A 11 58.74 -22.03 16.29
N THR A 12 58.72 -20.76 16.69
CA THR A 12 57.49 -20.02 17.00
C THR A 12 56.87 -19.28 15.79
N ALA A 13 57.58 -19.20 14.66
CA ALA A 13 57.06 -18.49 13.49
C ALA A 13 56.27 -19.42 12.54
N ALA A 14 56.28 -20.74 12.72
CA ALA A 14 55.62 -21.69 11.83
C ALA A 14 54.20 -22.10 12.21
N THR A 15 53.66 -21.62 13.36
CA THR A 15 52.34 -22.03 13.84
C THR A 15 51.24 -20.96 13.66
N LEU A 16 51.56 -19.79 13.11
CA LEU A 16 50.59 -18.72 12.90
C LEU A 16 49.95 -18.70 11.50
N GLY A 17 50.22 -19.70 10.68
CA GLY A 17 49.79 -19.71 9.27
C GLY A 17 48.57 -20.58 8.92
N LEU A 18 47.95 -21.31 9.89
CA LEU A 18 46.88 -22.27 9.58
C LEU A 18 45.52 -21.98 10.23
N SER A 19 45.26 -20.81 10.77
CA SER A 19 43.94 -20.49 11.34
C SER A 19 43.11 -19.52 10.49
N ALA A 20 43.36 -19.42 9.18
CA ALA A 20 42.62 -18.54 8.28
C ALA A 20 41.67 -19.28 7.32
N CYS A 21 41.20 -20.48 7.63
CA CYS A 21 40.15 -21.17 6.87
C CYS A 21 39.15 -21.84 7.82
N GLY A 22 38.54 -21.03 8.65
CA GLY A 22 37.38 -21.39 9.45
C GLY A 22 36.29 -20.33 9.27
N SER A 23 35.95 -20.02 8.04
CA SER A 23 34.78 -19.21 7.80
C SER A 23 33.56 -20.11 8.07
N ALA A 24 32.91 -19.85 9.20
CA ALA A 24 31.59 -20.41 9.53
C ALA A 24 30.55 -20.17 8.42
N ASP A 25 30.92 -19.45 7.37
CA ASP A 25 30.08 -19.11 6.23
C ASP A 25 29.89 -20.27 5.23
N PHE A 26 30.75 -21.31 5.28
CA PHE A 26 30.59 -22.48 4.40
C PHE A 26 29.55 -23.49 4.87
N VAL A 27 29.06 -23.37 6.11
CA VAL A 27 28.06 -24.29 6.69
C VAL A 27 26.68 -23.61 6.78
N ARG A 28 26.58 -22.35 6.41
CA ARG A 28 25.30 -21.66 6.33
C ARG A 28 24.55 -22.09 5.08
N GLU A 29 23.31 -22.49 5.27
CA GLU A 29 22.38 -22.78 4.21
C GLU A 29 22.29 -21.57 3.25
N ALA A 30 22.40 -21.81 1.96
CA ALA A 30 22.34 -20.73 0.97
C ALA A 30 21.01 -19.95 1.13
N GLY A 31 21.10 -18.67 1.48
CA GLY A 31 19.94 -17.82 1.73
C GLY A 31 19.68 -17.49 3.19
N SER A 32 20.40 -18.08 4.17
CA SER A 32 20.19 -17.83 5.59
C SER A 32 20.53 -16.38 6.03
N GLN A 33 21.30 -15.64 5.24
CA GLN A 33 21.61 -14.21 5.51
C GLN A 33 20.52 -13.25 5.04
N VAL A 34 19.53 -13.74 4.29
CA VAL A 34 18.47 -12.91 3.73
C VAL A 34 17.36 -12.64 4.72
N ASP A 35 17.30 -13.41 5.81
CA ASP A 35 16.28 -13.30 6.87
C ASP A 35 16.68 -12.40 8.07
N GLU A 36 17.92 -11.96 8.16
CA GLU A 36 18.38 -11.12 9.26
C GLU A 36 18.16 -9.62 8.99
N GLY A 37 16.96 -9.19 9.18
CA GLY A 37 16.70 -7.81 9.56
C GLY A 37 16.34 -6.80 8.48
N GLY A 38 15.15 -6.32 8.54
CA GLY A 38 14.74 -5.00 8.04
C GLY A 38 14.23 -4.93 6.61
N PHE A 39 14.45 -5.91 5.79
CA PHE A 39 13.77 -6.08 4.51
C PHE A 39 12.68 -7.15 4.73
N GLY A 40 11.42 -6.77 4.67
CA GLY A 40 10.32 -7.72 4.83
C GLY A 40 10.57 -8.98 4.02
N ASN A 41 10.11 -10.13 4.51
CA ASN A 41 10.41 -11.48 3.99
C ASN A 41 10.64 -11.47 2.46
N PRO A 42 11.90 -11.53 1.97
CA PRO A 42 12.21 -11.34 0.56
C PRO A 42 11.55 -12.40 -0.32
N THR A 43 11.37 -13.61 0.22
CA THR A 43 10.73 -14.71 -0.48
C THR A 43 9.25 -14.41 -0.72
N MET A 44 8.56 -13.88 0.27
CA MET A 44 7.14 -13.51 0.14
C MET A 44 6.96 -12.30 -0.78
N THR A 45 7.80 -11.28 -0.63
CA THR A 45 7.80 -10.10 -1.50
C THR A 45 8.15 -10.47 -2.94
N ASN A 46 9.16 -11.31 -3.16
CA ASN A 46 9.54 -11.79 -4.48
C ASN A 46 8.43 -12.66 -5.11
N THR A 47 7.74 -13.47 -4.33
CA THR A 47 6.60 -14.26 -4.82
C THR A 47 5.44 -13.36 -5.23
N LEU A 48 5.11 -12.34 -4.45
CA LEU A 48 4.07 -11.36 -4.78
C LEU A 48 4.45 -10.51 -5.99
N ILE A 49 5.71 -10.09 -6.11
CA ILE A 49 6.22 -9.38 -7.28
C ILE A 49 6.22 -10.28 -8.51
N ALA A 50 6.69 -11.54 -8.39
CA ALA A 50 6.68 -12.51 -9.47
C ALA A 50 5.26 -12.83 -9.97
N ASN A 51 4.28 -12.85 -9.06
CA ASN A 51 2.87 -12.99 -9.40
C ASN A 51 2.23 -11.69 -9.92
N GLY A 52 2.96 -10.57 -9.89
CA GLY A 52 2.49 -9.26 -10.32
C GLY A 52 1.39 -8.65 -9.44
N GLU A 53 1.04 -9.27 -8.31
CA GLU A 53 -0.09 -8.87 -7.45
C GLU A 53 0.11 -7.47 -6.85
N LEU A 54 1.33 -7.18 -6.37
CA LEU A 54 1.65 -5.85 -5.82
C LEU A 54 1.57 -4.76 -6.89
N ALA A 55 2.08 -5.03 -8.09
CA ALA A 55 2.02 -4.08 -9.19
C ALA A 55 0.58 -3.78 -9.62
N ALA A 56 -0.29 -4.81 -9.66
CA ALA A 56 -1.70 -4.65 -10.00
C ALA A 56 -2.48 -3.88 -8.92
N VAL A 57 -2.22 -4.14 -7.64
CA VAL A 57 -2.83 -3.36 -6.53
C VAL A 57 -2.43 -1.90 -6.63
N GLU A 58 -1.15 -1.62 -6.84
CA GLU A 58 -0.65 -0.25 -6.97
C GLU A 58 -1.21 0.46 -8.21
N GLY A 59 -1.33 -0.27 -9.34
CA GLY A 59 -1.98 0.23 -10.54
C GLY A 59 -3.44 0.58 -10.31
N LEU A 60 -4.22 -0.31 -9.69
CA LEU A 60 -5.63 -0.05 -9.36
C LEU A 60 -5.81 1.08 -8.35
N LYS A 61 -4.88 1.21 -7.38
CA LYS A 61 -4.89 2.33 -6.44
C LYS A 61 -4.72 3.66 -7.16
N ARG A 62 -3.69 3.79 -8.02
CA ARG A 62 -3.47 4.99 -8.85
C ARG A 62 -4.69 5.29 -9.72
N ARG A 63 -5.19 4.29 -10.41
CA ARG A 63 -6.36 4.44 -11.27
C ARG A 63 -7.59 4.91 -10.48
N PHE A 64 -7.81 4.40 -9.27
CA PHE A 64 -8.88 4.90 -8.39
C PHE A 64 -8.69 6.38 -8.04
N GLU A 65 -7.47 6.78 -7.68
CA GLU A 65 -7.13 8.17 -7.33
C GLU A 65 -7.27 9.12 -8.51
N ASP A 66 -6.97 8.66 -9.74
CA ASP A 66 -7.05 9.45 -10.97
C ASP A 66 -8.50 9.57 -11.50
N GLU A 67 -9.28 8.50 -11.43
CA GLU A 67 -10.63 8.45 -12.02
C GLU A 67 -11.73 8.96 -11.07
N VAL A 68 -11.50 8.86 -9.75
CA VAL A 68 -12.53 9.17 -8.74
C VAL A 68 -11.93 9.94 -7.56
N PRO A 69 -12.57 11.03 -7.12
CA PRO A 69 -12.13 11.68 -5.88
C PRO A 69 -12.14 10.70 -4.71
N ALA A 70 -10.94 10.36 -4.18
CA ALA A 70 -10.78 9.41 -3.09
C ALA A 70 -11.29 9.95 -1.74
N SER A 71 -11.51 11.25 -1.63
CA SER A 71 -11.91 11.90 -0.39
C SER A 71 -13.25 12.60 -0.47
N VAL A 72 -13.98 12.62 0.65
CA VAL A 72 -15.19 13.42 0.86
C VAL A 72 -15.07 14.27 2.14
N ASN A 73 -15.62 15.49 2.10
CA ASN A 73 -15.52 16.44 3.18
C ASN A 73 -16.80 16.48 4.05
N PHE A 74 -16.63 16.95 5.28
CA PHE A 74 -17.71 17.04 6.25
C PHE A 74 -17.86 18.45 6.82
N ALA A 75 -19.09 18.79 7.20
CA ALA A 75 -19.36 19.98 7.97
C ALA A 75 -18.68 19.93 9.35
N PHE A 76 -18.50 21.11 9.96
CA PHE A 76 -17.92 21.18 11.30
C PHE A 76 -18.78 20.40 12.30
N ASN A 77 -18.11 19.65 13.15
CA ASN A 77 -18.73 18.83 14.19
C ASN A 77 -19.85 17.88 13.68
N SER A 78 -19.77 17.43 12.44
CA SER A 78 -20.78 16.59 11.81
C SER A 78 -20.15 15.35 11.14
N ALA A 79 -20.90 14.26 11.15
CA ALA A 79 -20.65 13.04 10.36
C ALA A 79 -21.75 12.83 9.30
N ALA A 80 -22.63 13.80 9.08
CA ALA A 80 -23.64 13.72 8.04
C ALA A 80 -23.04 13.96 6.66
N LEU A 81 -23.43 13.16 5.69
CA LEU A 81 -23.06 13.29 4.29
C LEU A 81 -23.97 14.32 3.61
N ASP A 82 -23.38 15.40 3.10
CA ASP A 82 -24.08 16.38 2.27
C ASP A 82 -24.30 15.84 0.83
N ALA A 83 -25.02 16.58 0.01
CA ALA A 83 -25.33 16.18 -1.38
C ALA A 83 -24.06 15.97 -2.20
N ALA A 84 -23.09 16.88 -2.12
CA ALA A 84 -21.83 16.80 -2.84
C ALA A 84 -21.00 15.56 -2.43
N SER A 85 -20.92 15.27 -1.12
CA SER A 85 -20.26 14.06 -0.62
C SER A 85 -20.94 12.78 -1.12
N ARG A 86 -22.27 12.77 -1.18
CA ARG A 86 -23.01 11.61 -1.71
C ARG A 86 -22.76 11.39 -3.19
N GLU A 87 -22.68 12.43 -4.00
CA GLU A 87 -22.33 12.32 -5.43
C GLU A 87 -20.93 11.72 -5.64
N VAL A 88 -19.94 12.15 -4.85
CA VAL A 88 -18.60 11.56 -4.89
C VAL A 88 -18.67 10.08 -4.51
N LEU A 89 -19.39 9.74 -3.43
CA LEU A 89 -19.50 8.35 -2.98
C LEU A 89 -20.27 7.45 -3.97
N VAL A 90 -21.23 7.98 -4.73
CA VAL A 90 -21.88 7.25 -5.84
C VAL A 90 -20.86 6.91 -6.92
N ARG A 91 -19.99 7.86 -7.30
CA ARG A 91 -18.89 7.59 -8.26
C ARG A 91 -17.89 6.57 -7.72
N GLN A 92 -17.48 6.69 -6.45
CA GLN A 92 -16.64 5.68 -5.81
C GLN A 92 -17.31 4.30 -5.84
N ALA A 93 -18.59 4.21 -5.49
CA ALA A 93 -19.32 2.95 -5.51
C ALA A 93 -19.42 2.36 -6.92
N ALA A 94 -19.67 3.17 -7.94
CA ALA A 94 -19.72 2.74 -9.33
C ALA A 94 -18.37 2.18 -9.78
N TRP A 95 -17.27 2.85 -9.44
CA TRP A 95 -15.92 2.38 -9.73
C TRP A 95 -15.60 1.07 -8.99
N ILE A 96 -15.83 1.02 -7.68
CA ILE A 96 -15.58 -0.18 -6.87
C ILE A 96 -16.37 -1.41 -7.40
N LYS A 97 -17.57 -1.22 -7.94
CA LYS A 97 -18.36 -2.31 -8.53
C LYS A 97 -17.76 -2.90 -9.81
N GLN A 98 -16.96 -2.13 -10.56
CA GLN A 98 -16.28 -2.62 -11.76
C GLN A 98 -15.16 -3.60 -11.44
N PHE A 99 -14.63 -3.56 -10.20
CA PHE A 99 -13.53 -4.39 -9.71
C PHE A 99 -13.98 -5.19 -8.48
N PRO A 100 -14.78 -6.27 -8.66
CA PRO A 100 -15.37 -7.02 -7.55
C PRO A 100 -14.33 -7.69 -6.65
N GLU A 101 -13.14 -7.92 -7.14
CA GLU A 101 -11.99 -8.49 -6.45
C GLU A 101 -11.28 -7.52 -5.48
N VAL A 102 -11.48 -6.22 -5.64
CA VAL A 102 -10.73 -5.19 -4.88
C VAL A 102 -11.23 -5.04 -3.46
N ARG A 103 -10.30 -4.92 -2.50
CA ARG A 103 -10.55 -4.54 -1.11
C ARG A 103 -10.22 -3.06 -0.90
N PHE A 104 -10.86 -2.45 0.08
CA PHE A 104 -10.68 -1.05 0.40
C PHE A 104 -10.67 -0.78 1.91
N LYS A 105 -10.06 0.34 2.29
CA LYS A 105 -10.05 0.90 3.64
C LYS A 105 -10.73 2.27 3.63
N VAL A 106 -11.30 2.66 4.75
CA VAL A 106 -11.87 4.00 4.93
C VAL A 106 -11.29 4.63 6.17
N TYR A 107 -10.68 5.80 6.02
CA TYR A 107 -10.06 6.56 7.09
C TYR A 107 -10.80 7.86 7.35
N GLY A 108 -11.06 8.16 8.63
CA GLY A 108 -11.69 9.41 9.06
C GLY A 108 -10.67 10.39 9.65
N HIS A 109 -10.80 11.67 9.27
CA HIS A 109 -9.97 12.76 9.75
C HIS A 109 -10.83 13.92 10.27
N THR A 110 -10.25 14.72 11.17
CA THR A 110 -10.86 15.92 11.72
C THR A 110 -9.93 17.12 11.59
N ASP A 111 -10.46 18.32 11.85
CA ASP A 111 -9.63 19.48 12.16
C ASP A 111 -9.14 19.40 13.62
N LEU A 112 -8.24 20.30 14.01
CA LEU A 112 -7.64 20.36 15.35
C LEU A 112 -8.58 20.87 16.45
N VAL A 113 -9.81 21.27 16.11
CA VAL A 113 -10.74 21.84 17.10
C VAL A 113 -11.39 20.73 17.92
N GLY A 114 -11.08 20.69 19.20
CA GLY A 114 -11.62 19.70 20.14
C GLY A 114 -10.54 18.94 20.88
N SER A 115 -10.91 17.90 21.61
CA SER A 115 -9.95 16.99 22.23
C SER A 115 -9.62 15.82 21.29
N ASP A 116 -8.40 15.28 21.39
CA ASP A 116 -7.94 14.13 20.61
C ASP A 116 -8.93 12.93 20.67
N GLY A 117 -9.40 12.57 21.88
CA GLY A 117 -10.37 11.49 22.05
C GLY A 117 -11.70 11.77 21.34
N TYR A 118 -12.17 13.02 21.40
CA TYR A 118 -13.37 13.44 20.67
C TYR A 118 -13.16 13.38 19.16
N ASN A 119 -12.05 13.90 18.67
CA ASN A 119 -11.70 13.93 17.25
C ASN A 119 -11.50 12.53 16.68
N LYS A 120 -10.88 11.61 17.41
CA LYS A 120 -10.84 10.19 17.06
C LYS A 120 -12.23 9.58 16.92
N ALA A 121 -13.11 9.81 17.87
CA ALA A 121 -14.48 9.30 17.83
C ALA A 121 -15.28 9.92 16.67
N LEU A 122 -15.13 11.22 16.41
CA LEU A 122 -15.79 11.90 15.30
C LEU A 122 -15.31 11.40 13.93
N GLY A 123 -13.99 11.25 13.78
CA GLY A 123 -13.40 10.68 12.56
C GLY A 123 -13.91 9.27 12.28
N LEU A 124 -14.02 8.44 13.32
CA LEU A 124 -14.59 7.09 13.18
C LEU A 124 -16.06 7.11 12.75
N ARG A 125 -16.89 7.98 13.35
CA ARG A 125 -18.30 8.13 12.92
C ARG A 125 -18.40 8.55 11.45
N ARG A 126 -17.54 9.45 10.98
CA ARG A 126 -17.46 9.85 9.57
C ARG A 126 -17.12 8.67 8.65
N ALA A 127 -16.09 7.90 9.00
CA ALA A 127 -15.70 6.71 8.24
C ALA A 127 -16.83 5.67 8.21
N GLN A 128 -17.53 5.45 9.33
CA GLN A 128 -18.68 4.57 9.40
C GLN A 128 -19.86 5.05 8.54
N ALA A 129 -20.10 6.36 8.47
CA ALA A 129 -21.14 6.93 7.60
C ALA A 129 -20.83 6.67 6.12
N VAL A 130 -19.56 6.80 5.69
CA VAL A 130 -19.13 6.46 4.34
C VAL A 130 -19.31 4.98 4.05
N VAL A 131 -18.86 4.09 4.95
CA VAL A 131 -19.04 2.65 4.80
C VAL A 131 -20.51 2.25 4.69
N SER A 132 -21.36 2.83 5.53
CA SER A 132 -22.80 2.57 5.51
C SER A 132 -23.40 3.00 4.16
N PHE A 133 -22.98 4.13 3.63
CA PHE A 133 -23.42 4.60 2.31
C PHE A 133 -22.96 3.67 1.19
N LEU A 134 -21.66 3.30 1.15
CA LEU A 134 -21.12 2.39 0.14
C LEU A 134 -21.79 1.01 0.18
N THR A 135 -22.06 0.51 1.39
CA THR A 135 -22.79 -0.76 1.58
C THR A 135 -24.24 -0.63 1.07
N GLY A 136 -24.90 0.49 1.34
CA GLY A 136 -26.24 0.80 0.81
C GLY A 136 -26.26 0.91 -0.71
N GLN A 137 -25.13 1.26 -1.34
CA GLN A 137 -24.94 1.19 -2.80
C GLN A 137 -24.69 -0.24 -3.31
N GLY A 138 -24.68 -1.27 -2.47
CA GLY A 138 -24.52 -2.67 -2.86
C GLY A 138 -23.09 -3.19 -2.86
N ILE A 139 -22.15 -2.48 -2.22
CA ILE A 139 -20.79 -2.98 -2.02
C ILE A 139 -20.78 -3.91 -0.82
N SER A 140 -20.29 -5.15 -0.99
CA SER A 140 -20.19 -6.12 0.08
C SER A 140 -19.26 -5.64 1.20
N ARG A 141 -19.71 -5.80 2.44
CA ARG A 141 -18.90 -5.48 3.62
C ARG A 141 -17.65 -6.38 3.74
N SER A 142 -17.66 -7.56 3.14
CA SER A 142 -16.49 -8.46 3.09
C SER A 142 -15.29 -7.87 2.34
N ARG A 143 -15.54 -6.86 1.50
CA ARG A 143 -14.51 -6.13 0.75
C ARG A 143 -13.88 -4.99 1.56
N LEU A 144 -14.49 -4.64 2.70
CA LEU A 144 -13.94 -3.65 3.61
C LEU A 144 -12.88 -4.30 4.50
N GLU A 145 -11.64 -3.89 4.35
CA GLU A 145 -10.51 -4.41 5.11
C GLU A 145 -10.39 -3.71 6.48
N ALA A 146 -10.55 -2.38 6.50
CA ALA A 146 -10.50 -1.61 7.74
C ALA A 146 -11.33 -0.34 7.68
N VAL A 147 -11.85 0.04 8.84
CA VAL A 147 -12.43 1.36 9.13
C VAL A 147 -11.68 1.92 10.31
N ALA A 148 -10.98 3.03 10.12
CA ALA A 148 -10.16 3.62 11.16
C ALA A 148 -10.32 5.15 11.21
N SER A 149 -9.88 5.75 12.30
CA SER A 149 -9.83 7.20 12.47
C SER A 149 -8.42 7.61 12.88
N PHE A 150 -7.89 8.56 12.17
CA PHE A 150 -6.66 9.27 12.54
C PHE A 150 -6.96 10.54 13.37
N GLY A 151 -8.24 10.89 13.55
CA GLY A 151 -8.60 12.13 14.24
C GLY A 151 -7.94 13.33 13.56
N GLU A 152 -7.25 14.13 14.35
CA GLU A 152 -6.54 15.34 13.93
C GLU A 152 -5.06 15.12 13.58
N THR A 153 -4.54 13.89 13.73
CA THR A 153 -3.09 13.61 13.67
C THR A 153 -2.47 13.73 12.27
N GLN A 154 -3.29 13.74 11.22
CA GLN A 154 -2.84 13.82 9.82
C GLN A 154 -3.55 14.97 9.08
N PRO A 155 -3.28 16.23 9.42
CA PRO A 155 -3.88 17.38 8.76
C PRO A 155 -3.31 17.56 7.35
N LEU A 156 -4.16 17.94 6.38
CA LEU A 156 -3.72 18.45 5.07
C LEU A 156 -3.23 19.89 5.18
N VAL A 157 -3.83 20.64 6.10
CA VAL A 157 -3.48 22.02 6.37
C VAL A 157 -3.23 22.13 7.86
N VAL A 158 -2.02 22.52 8.23
CA VAL A 158 -1.65 22.72 9.62
C VAL A 158 -2.23 24.05 10.10
N THR A 159 -3.25 23.97 10.93
CA THR A 159 -3.92 25.14 11.55
C THR A 159 -4.65 24.71 12.82
N GLU A 160 -4.64 25.55 13.83
CA GLU A 160 -5.37 25.33 15.08
C GLU A 160 -6.88 25.62 14.95
N GLY A 161 -7.28 26.30 13.87
CA GLY A 161 -8.65 26.67 13.60
C GLY A 161 -9.45 25.60 12.83
N ARG A 162 -10.71 25.98 12.54
CA ARG A 162 -11.58 25.15 11.71
C ARG A 162 -11.04 25.11 10.26
N GLU A 163 -10.74 23.93 9.76
CA GLU A 163 -10.29 23.75 8.38
C GLU A 163 -11.10 22.65 7.67
N ARG A 164 -11.81 23.02 6.60
CA ARG A 164 -12.70 22.10 5.88
C ARG A 164 -11.92 20.96 5.23
N ARG A 165 -10.72 21.22 4.72
CA ARG A 165 -9.87 20.21 4.05
C ARG A 165 -9.42 19.11 5.01
N ASN A 166 -9.25 19.44 6.29
CA ASN A 166 -8.89 18.47 7.32
C ASN A 166 -10.09 17.58 7.71
N ARG A 167 -11.33 18.11 7.62
CA ARG A 167 -12.55 17.36 7.92
C ARG A 167 -12.95 16.49 6.74
N ARG A 168 -12.31 15.37 6.58
CA ARG A 168 -12.49 14.48 5.45
C ARG A 168 -12.53 13.00 5.85
N THR A 169 -13.03 12.17 4.97
CA THR A 169 -12.73 10.74 4.93
C THR A 169 -12.00 10.42 3.63
N VAL A 170 -11.12 9.42 3.70
CA VAL A 170 -10.37 8.93 2.56
C VAL A 170 -10.71 7.46 2.35
N THR A 171 -11.08 7.10 1.12
CA THR A 171 -11.24 5.72 0.68
C THR A 171 -9.99 5.30 -0.08
N GLU A 172 -9.37 4.20 0.32
CA GLU A 172 -8.12 3.70 -0.27
C GLU A 172 -8.32 2.27 -0.74
N VAL A 173 -7.91 1.97 -1.97
CA VAL A 173 -7.79 0.60 -2.50
C VAL A 173 -6.54 -0.04 -1.92
N THR A 174 -6.64 -1.25 -1.35
CA THR A 174 -5.56 -1.84 -0.55
C THR A 174 -5.15 -3.25 -0.94
N GLY A 175 -5.92 -3.93 -1.76
CA GLY A 175 -5.60 -5.30 -2.13
C GLY A 175 -6.77 -6.03 -2.79
N PHE A 176 -6.67 -7.35 -2.80
CA PHE A 176 -7.67 -8.23 -3.38
C PHE A 176 -8.36 -9.09 -2.32
N VAL A 177 -9.58 -9.51 -2.60
CA VAL A 177 -10.30 -10.47 -1.77
C VAL A 177 -9.61 -11.83 -1.90
N SER A 178 -9.09 -12.35 -0.79
CA SER A 178 -8.45 -13.66 -0.75
C SER A 178 -9.45 -14.75 -1.20
N GLY A 179 -8.98 -15.64 -2.08
CA GLY A 179 -9.81 -16.74 -2.61
C GLY A 179 -10.86 -16.32 -3.63
N HIS A 180 -10.81 -15.08 -4.16
CA HIS A 180 -11.71 -14.71 -5.25
C HIS A 180 -11.32 -15.50 -6.51
N PRO A 181 -12.31 -16.13 -7.20
CA PRO A 181 -12.03 -16.97 -8.39
C PRO A 181 -11.19 -16.24 -9.46
N SER A 182 -11.31 -14.92 -9.53
CA SER A 182 -10.57 -14.08 -10.48
C SER A 182 -9.05 -14.15 -10.30
N LEU A 183 -8.56 -14.40 -9.08
CA LEU A 183 -7.13 -14.52 -8.78
C LEU A 183 -6.56 -15.87 -9.22
N LEU A 184 -7.39 -16.93 -9.21
CA LEU A 184 -6.97 -18.31 -9.52
C LEU A 184 -7.14 -18.65 -11.01
N ASP A 185 -8.08 -18.03 -11.73
CA ASP A 185 -8.49 -18.41 -13.08
C ASP A 185 -7.87 -17.58 -14.22
N GLY A 186 -6.71 -16.97 -14.00
CA GLY A 186 -6.09 -16.11 -15.03
C GLY A 186 -6.84 -14.79 -15.28
N LYS A 187 -7.89 -14.47 -14.52
CA LYS A 187 -8.57 -13.17 -14.56
C LYS A 187 -7.70 -12.04 -14.02
N TYR A 188 -6.65 -12.38 -13.30
CA TYR A 188 -5.53 -11.49 -13.03
C TYR A 188 -4.93 -10.95 -14.32
N ALA A 189 -4.77 -11.79 -15.34
CA ALA A 189 -4.42 -11.39 -16.68
C ALA A 189 -5.42 -10.38 -17.28
N ARG A 190 -6.71 -10.42 -16.92
CA ARG A 190 -7.71 -9.42 -17.36
C ARG A 190 -7.55 -8.06 -16.70
N ILE A 191 -7.07 -8.00 -15.46
CA ILE A 191 -6.77 -6.73 -14.79
C ILE A 191 -5.56 -6.09 -15.44
N ILE A 192 -4.49 -6.86 -15.63
CA ILE A 192 -3.30 -6.43 -16.37
C ILE A 192 -3.63 -6.10 -17.82
N TYR A 193 -4.46 -6.89 -18.48
CA TYR A 193 -4.90 -6.62 -19.84
C TYR A 193 -5.70 -5.31 -19.94
N ARG A 194 -6.68 -5.07 -19.06
CA ARG A 194 -7.41 -3.79 -19.00
C ARG A 194 -6.48 -2.61 -18.72
N GLU A 195 -5.48 -2.79 -17.89
CA GLU A 195 -4.61 -1.69 -17.44
C GLU A 195 -3.46 -1.39 -18.40
N HIS A 196 -2.87 -2.42 -19.00
CA HIS A 196 -1.69 -2.26 -19.85
C HIS A 196 -2.00 -2.37 -21.35
N VAL A 197 -2.94 -3.19 -21.78
CA VAL A 197 -3.22 -3.38 -23.20
C VAL A 197 -4.24 -2.35 -23.71
N GLU A 198 -5.27 -2.00 -22.94
CA GLU A 198 -6.17 -0.91 -23.33
C GLU A 198 -5.50 0.46 -23.29
N SER A 199 -4.62 0.71 -22.30
CA SER A 199 -3.85 1.95 -22.23
C SER A 199 -2.79 2.04 -23.31
N ALA A 200 -2.11 0.94 -23.63
CA ALA A 200 -1.16 0.88 -24.75
C ALA A 200 -1.87 1.04 -26.11
N GLY A 201 -3.08 0.47 -26.26
CA GLY A 201 -3.89 0.66 -27.45
C GLY A 201 -4.29 2.12 -27.68
N ARG A 202 -4.65 2.87 -26.64
CA ARG A 202 -4.95 4.30 -26.75
C ARG A 202 -3.73 5.12 -27.13
N ALA A 203 -2.59 4.88 -26.54
CA ALA A 203 -1.35 5.58 -26.86
C ALA A 203 -0.95 5.41 -28.33
N VAL A 204 -1.11 4.21 -28.88
CA VAL A 204 -0.80 3.93 -30.30
C VAL A 204 -1.82 4.61 -31.24
N PHE A 205 -3.10 4.67 -30.89
CA PHE A 205 -4.10 5.36 -31.70
C PHE A 205 -3.93 6.88 -31.68
N ASP A 206 -3.53 7.46 -30.55
CA ASP A 206 -3.25 8.90 -30.43
C ASP A 206 -1.99 9.30 -31.22
N GLU A 207 -0.94 8.48 -31.24
CA GLU A 207 0.26 8.71 -32.05
C GLU A 207 -0.02 8.58 -33.56
N VAL A 208 -0.82 7.59 -33.98
CA VAL A 208 -1.18 7.40 -35.39
C VAL A 208 -2.11 8.50 -35.86
N SER A 209 -3.02 8.99 -35.03
CA SER A 209 -3.92 10.11 -35.40
C SER A 209 -3.20 11.47 -35.47
N ALA A 210 -2.16 11.67 -34.67
CA ALA A 210 -1.32 12.87 -34.69
C ALA A 210 -0.37 12.90 -35.92
N GLY A 211 0.07 11.74 -36.42
CA GLY A 211 0.97 11.61 -37.58
C GLY A 211 0.27 11.70 -38.94
N VAL A 212 -1.06 11.75 -39.02
CA VAL A 212 -1.83 11.87 -40.28
C VAL A 212 -2.29 13.31 -40.57
N ALA A 213 -1.96 14.24 -39.67
CA ALA A 213 -2.37 15.67 -39.79
C ALA A 213 -1.24 16.61 -40.29
N GLU A 214 -0.14 16.09 -40.93
CA GLU A 214 0.88 16.87 -41.63
C GLU A 214 0.79 16.71 -43.15
#